data_2df42f84da8d0eafb9e07ddf61edf2e3
#
_entry.id   2df42f84da8d0eafb9e07ddf61edf2e3
#
_cell.length_a   1.000
_cell.length_b   1.000
_cell.length_c   1.000
_cell.angle_alpha   90.00
_cell.angle_beta   90.00
_cell.angle_gamma   90.00
#
_symmetry.space_group_name_H-M   'P 1'
#
loop_
_entity.id
_entity.type
_entity.pdbx_description
1 polymer ?
#
loop_
_entity_poly.entity_id
_entity_poly.type
_entity_poly.pdbx_seq_one_letter_code
_entity_poly.pdbx_strand_id
1 'polypeptide(L)'
;IRYSRHILLDKLSSNGVEKIRNCKILIVGVGGLGCPAAQYLASAGIHTISLIDPDIVEESNLPRQILFGSNDIGLYKVDAVKRILKNKLPEINIIIERVKADETNLPNLIENSDVVLDCSDKFETKQLLNRLCFHKNRPLIIASAIEWTGQLQIIDPRQKHAACYACLFDPDEKVIDAPCGAFGIFSTAVGTIGLLQANEALKIASGITPN
;
A
#
# COMPACT_ATOMS: atom_id res chain seq x y z
N ILE A 1 -10.10 -22.77 -9.13
CA ILE A 1 -8.77 -23.34 -9.45
C ILE A 1 -7.64 -22.31 -9.22
N ARG A 2 -7.77 -21.03 -9.63
CA ARG A 2 -6.70 -20.02 -9.47
C ARG A 2 -6.22 -19.86 -8.01
N TYR A 3 -7.12 -19.87 -7.05
CA TYR A 3 -6.83 -19.67 -5.62
C TYR A 3 -6.84 -20.98 -4.80
N SER A 4 -6.72 -22.14 -5.45
CA SER A 4 -6.78 -23.45 -4.77
C SER A 4 -5.75 -23.59 -3.64
N ARG A 5 -4.56 -22.99 -3.79
CA ARG A 5 -3.53 -23.01 -2.74
C ARG A 5 -3.86 -22.12 -1.56
N HIS A 6 -4.63 -21.05 -1.76
CA HIS A 6 -5.09 -20.19 -0.68
C HIS A 6 -6.17 -20.89 0.16
N ILE A 7 -7.09 -21.62 -0.48
CA ILE A 7 -8.19 -22.33 0.18
C ILE A 7 -7.68 -23.43 1.14
N LEU A 8 -6.48 -23.96 0.89
CA LEU A 8 -5.84 -24.97 1.73
C LEU A 8 -5.27 -24.41 3.05
N LEU A 9 -5.25 -23.09 3.21
CA LEU A 9 -4.80 -22.48 4.46
C LEU A 9 -5.90 -22.61 5.52
N ASP A 10 -5.59 -23.29 6.63
CA ASP A 10 -6.55 -23.61 7.71
C ASP A 10 -7.34 -22.39 8.20
N LYS A 11 -6.70 -21.22 8.26
CA LYS A 11 -7.33 -19.97 8.74
C LYS A 11 -8.11 -19.20 7.67
N LEU A 12 -7.95 -19.52 6.39
CA LEU A 12 -8.52 -18.70 5.31
C LEU A 12 -9.90 -19.19 4.87
N SER A 13 -10.07 -20.48 4.63
CA SER A 13 -11.29 -21.08 4.08
C SER A 13 -11.78 -20.44 2.75
N SER A 14 -12.84 -20.96 2.17
CA SER A 14 -13.49 -20.37 0.98
C SER A 14 -14.10 -18.99 1.26
N ASN A 15 -14.65 -18.79 2.44
CA ASN A 15 -15.19 -17.50 2.89
C ASN A 15 -14.10 -16.41 2.96
N GLY A 16 -12.90 -16.76 3.44
CA GLY A 16 -11.77 -15.83 3.45
C GLY A 16 -11.33 -15.39 2.06
N VAL A 17 -11.35 -16.30 1.08
CA VAL A 17 -11.05 -15.96 -0.32
C VAL A 17 -12.09 -14.98 -0.89
N GLU A 18 -13.36 -15.18 -0.57
CA GLU A 18 -14.44 -14.29 -0.99
C GLU A 18 -14.30 -12.90 -0.34
N LYS A 19 -13.97 -12.84 0.96
CA LYS A 19 -13.67 -11.59 1.66
C LYS A 19 -12.52 -10.83 1.02
N ILE A 20 -11.42 -11.52 0.68
CA ILE A 20 -10.28 -10.93 -0.04
C ILE A 20 -10.75 -10.33 -1.37
N ARG A 21 -11.55 -11.06 -2.14
CA ARG A 21 -12.04 -10.59 -3.44
C ARG A 21 -12.88 -9.31 -3.32
N ASN A 22 -13.71 -9.22 -2.29
CA ASN A 22 -14.64 -8.09 -2.09
C ASN A 22 -13.99 -6.90 -1.37
N CYS A 23 -12.81 -7.10 -0.77
CA CYS A 23 -12.07 -6.05 -0.07
C CYS A 23 -11.55 -5.00 -1.06
N LYS A 24 -11.74 -3.73 -0.71
CA LYS A 24 -11.25 -2.57 -1.47
C LYS A 24 -10.03 -2.00 -0.76
N ILE A 25 -8.93 -1.89 -1.48
CA ILE A 25 -7.67 -1.41 -0.93
C ILE A 25 -7.28 -0.07 -1.57
N LEU A 26 -6.89 0.89 -0.73
CA LEU A 26 -6.23 2.12 -1.15
C LEU A 26 -4.72 1.99 -0.93
N ILE A 27 -3.94 2.30 -1.94
CA ILE A 27 -2.48 2.39 -1.87
C ILE A 27 -2.07 3.85 -2.14
N VAL A 28 -1.45 4.46 -1.16
CA VAL A 28 -0.92 5.83 -1.24
C VAL A 28 0.58 5.76 -1.48
N GLY A 29 1.00 6.17 -2.68
CA GLY A 29 2.36 6.00 -3.18
C GLY A 29 2.57 4.68 -3.93
N VAL A 30 3.04 4.77 -5.17
CA VAL A 30 3.27 3.60 -6.05
C VAL A 30 4.76 3.52 -6.43
N GLY A 31 5.60 3.69 -5.41
CA GLY A 31 7.06 3.57 -5.48
C GLY A 31 7.55 2.16 -5.17
N GLY A 32 8.73 2.08 -4.53
CA GLY A 32 9.37 0.81 -4.20
C GLY A 32 8.57 -0.08 -3.23
N LEU A 33 7.77 0.51 -2.35
CA LEU A 33 6.84 -0.20 -1.45
C LEU A 33 5.53 -0.56 -2.18
N GLY A 34 4.92 0.42 -2.87
CA GLY A 34 3.62 0.26 -3.50
C GLY A 34 3.60 -0.67 -4.71
N CYS A 35 4.67 -0.72 -5.49
CA CYS A 35 4.79 -1.63 -6.64
C CYS A 35 4.62 -3.11 -6.25
N PRO A 36 5.45 -3.68 -5.36
CA PRO A 36 5.28 -5.07 -4.94
C PRO A 36 3.96 -5.29 -4.20
N ALA A 37 3.53 -4.34 -3.36
CA ALA A 37 2.25 -4.45 -2.67
C ALA A 37 1.08 -4.56 -3.66
N ALA A 38 0.96 -3.67 -4.62
CA ALA A 38 -0.10 -3.70 -5.62
C ALA A 38 -0.10 -5.00 -6.44
N GLN A 39 1.08 -5.48 -6.85
CA GLN A 39 1.21 -6.70 -7.63
C GLN A 39 0.73 -7.93 -6.86
N TYR A 40 1.15 -8.09 -5.60
CA TYR A 40 0.80 -9.26 -4.80
C TYR A 40 -0.65 -9.21 -4.30
N LEU A 41 -1.17 -8.05 -3.93
CA LEU A 41 -2.58 -7.89 -3.60
C LEU A 41 -3.50 -8.28 -4.77
N ALA A 42 -3.21 -7.77 -5.96
CA ALA A 42 -3.94 -8.13 -7.17
C ALA A 42 -3.85 -9.63 -7.47
N SER A 43 -2.65 -10.20 -7.40
CA SER A 43 -2.42 -11.64 -7.67
C SER A 43 -3.08 -12.54 -6.62
N ALA A 44 -3.20 -12.09 -5.38
CA ALA A 44 -3.86 -12.81 -4.29
C ALA A 44 -5.39 -12.78 -4.36
N GLY A 45 -5.96 -11.93 -5.22
CA GLY A 45 -7.41 -11.91 -5.48
C GLY A 45 -8.15 -10.65 -5.07
N ILE A 46 -7.45 -9.61 -4.58
CA ILE A 46 -8.07 -8.30 -4.41
C ILE A 46 -8.58 -7.81 -5.77
N HIS A 47 -9.89 -7.55 -5.83
CA HIS A 47 -10.53 -7.16 -7.09
C HIS A 47 -10.52 -5.65 -7.32
N THR A 48 -10.57 -4.85 -6.27
CA THR A 48 -10.60 -3.38 -6.38
C THR A 48 -9.43 -2.76 -5.63
N ILE A 49 -8.57 -2.04 -6.36
CA ILE A 49 -7.43 -1.32 -5.83
C ILE A 49 -7.49 0.13 -6.31
N SER A 50 -7.47 1.07 -5.38
CA SER A 50 -7.31 2.50 -5.65
C SER A 50 -5.84 2.88 -5.47
N LEU A 51 -5.28 3.61 -6.41
CA LEU A 51 -3.89 4.06 -6.43
C LEU A 51 -3.85 5.58 -6.49
N ILE A 52 -3.08 6.21 -5.64
CA ILE A 52 -2.82 7.66 -5.70
C ILE A 52 -1.31 7.93 -5.67
N ASP A 53 -0.80 8.58 -6.70
CA ASP A 53 0.61 8.96 -6.83
C ASP A 53 0.71 10.04 -7.93
N PRO A 54 1.40 11.18 -7.69
CA PRO A 54 1.54 12.26 -8.67
C PRO A 54 2.66 12.03 -9.68
N ASP A 55 3.58 11.08 -9.41
CA ASP A 55 4.85 10.97 -10.10
C ASP A 55 4.75 10.22 -11.44
N ILE A 56 5.74 10.49 -12.28
CA ILE A 56 6.04 9.70 -13.47
C ILE A 56 7.13 8.67 -13.18
N VAL A 57 7.22 7.67 -14.04
CA VAL A 57 8.30 6.68 -14.01
C VAL A 57 9.57 7.31 -14.56
N GLU A 58 10.65 7.20 -13.80
CA GLU A 58 11.99 7.64 -14.18
C GLU A 58 12.96 6.46 -14.25
N GLU A 59 14.04 6.57 -15.01
CA GLU A 59 15.07 5.53 -15.11
C GLU A 59 15.68 5.19 -13.76
N SER A 60 15.91 6.20 -12.91
CA SER A 60 16.42 6.06 -11.53
C SER A 60 15.50 5.25 -10.61
N ASN A 61 14.23 5.06 -10.99
CA ASN A 61 13.25 4.29 -10.23
C ASN A 61 13.33 2.78 -10.49
N LEU A 62 13.75 2.36 -11.69
CA LEU A 62 13.66 0.98 -12.16
C LEU A 62 14.35 -0.05 -11.24
N PRO A 63 15.50 0.24 -10.62
CA PRO A 63 16.17 -0.74 -9.75
C PRO A 63 15.36 -1.16 -8.52
N ARG A 64 14.42 -0.31 -8.05
CA ARG A 64 13.62 -0.59 -6.83
C ARG A 64 12.11 -0.59 -7.03
N GLN A 65 11.62 -0.08 -8.15
CA GLN A 65 10.19 -0.10 -8.52
C GLN A 65 9.96 -1.16 -9.60
N ILE A 66 10.13 -2.41 -9.19
CA ILE A 66 10.29 -3.59 -10.05
C ILE A 66 9.11 -3.90 -10.98
N LEU A 67 8.00 -3.21 -10.83
CA LEU A 67 6.85 -3.36 -11.72
C LEU A 67 7.09 -2.68 -13.07
N PHE A 68 7.92 -1.63 -13.08
CA PHE A 68 8.19 -0.82 -14.26
C PHE A 68 9.39 -1.33 -15.06
N GLY A 69 9.31 -1.15 -16.36
CA GLY A 69 10.41 -1.37 -17.29
C GLY A 69 10.74 -0.11 -18.08
N SER A 70 11.75 -0.18 -18.95
CA SER A 70 12.20 0.97 -19.75
C SER A 70 11.09 1.57 -20.63
N ASN A 71 10.10 0.77 -21.05
CA ASN A 71 8.97 1.23 -21.84
C ASN A 71 7.93 2.03 -21.01
N ASP A 72 8.09 2.11 -19.71
CA ASP A 72 7.19 2.84 -18.82
C ASP A 72 7.72 4.23 -18.48
N ILE A 73 8.98 4.52 -18.79
CA ILE A 73 9.61 5.82 -18.51
C ILE A 73 8.79 6.94 -19.15
N GLY A 74 8.47 7.97 -18.34
CA GLY A 74 7.66 9.10 -18.73
C GLY A 74 6.15 8.93 -18.56
N LEU A 75 5.66 7.71 -18.29
CA LEU A 75 4.24 7.50 -17.94
C LEU A 75 4.01 7.81 -16.45
N TYR A 76 2.80 8.28 -16.11
CA TYR A 76 2.41 8.33 -14.70
C TYR A 76 2.50 6.94 -14.07
N LYS A 77 3.08 6.85 -12.86
CA LYS A 77 3.27 5.56 -12.15
C LYS A 77 1.95 4.79 -12.02
N VAL A 78 0.87 5.47 -11.63
CA VAL A 78 -0.46 4.85 -11.47
C VAL A 78 -1.02 4.29 -12.79
N ASP A 79 -0.74 4.94 -13.93
CA ASP A 79 -1.15 4.44 -15.24
C ASP A 79 -0.38 3.20 -15.65
N ALA A 80 0.93 3.22 -15.44
CA ALA A 80 1.80 2.07 -15.74
C ALA A 80 1.36 0.85 -14.92
N VAL A 81 1.13 1.01 -13.61
CA VAL A 81 0.62 -0.08 -12.75
C VAL A 81 -0.74 -0.57 -13.22
N LYS A 82 -1.69 0.33 -13.51
CA LYS A 82 -3.01 -0.04 -14.01
C LYS A 82 -2.91 -0.88 -15.29
N ARG A 83 -2.10 -0.44 -16.25
CA ARG A 83 -1.87 -1.16 -17.51
C ARG A 83 -1.27 -2.54 -17.27
N ILE A 84 -0.22 -2.62 -16.45
CA ILE A 84 0.48 -3.87 -16.16
C ILE A 84 -0.43 -4.88 -15.45
N LEU A 85 -1.17 -4.44 -14.42
CA LEU A 85 -2.08 -5.30 -13.68
C LEU A 85 -3.27 -5.75 -14.52
N LYS A 86 -3.85 -4.85 -15.33
CA LYS A 86 -4.93 -5.19 -16.26
C LYS A 86 -4.52 -6.21 -17.32
N ASN A 87 -3.29 -6.16 -17.81
CA ASN A 87 -2.77 -7.14 -18.77
C ASN A 87 -2.66 -8.55 -18.14
N LYS A 88 -2.34 -8.64 -16.85
CA LYS A 88 -2.25 -9.90 -16.11
C LYS A 88 -3.61 -10.41 -15.61
N LEU A 89 -4.49 -9.51 -15.26
CA LEU A 89 -5.78 -9.72 -14.59
C LEU A 89 -6.84 -8.80 -15.22
N PRO A 90 -7.39 -9.13 -16.38
CA PRO A 90 -8.30 -8.25 -17.13
C PRO A 90 -9.52 -7.81 -16.31
N GLU A 91 -9.99 -8.66 -15.41
CA GLU A 91 -11.15 -8.42 -14.55
C GLU A 91 -10.91 -7.46 -13.38
N ILE A 92 -9.62 -7.15 -13.05
CA ILE A 92 -9.32 -6.29 -11.90
C ILE A 92 -9.84 -4.86 -12.10
N ASN A 93 -10.39 -4.26 -11.07
CA ASN A 93 -10.81 -2.87 -11.06
C ASN A 93 -9.71 -1.99 -10.42
N ILE A 94 -9.04 -1.18 -11.24
CA ILE A 94 -8.01 -0.24 -10.79
C ILE A 94 -8.50 1.19 -10.98
N ILE A 95 -8.69 1.88 -9.86
CA ILE A 95 -9.02 3.31 -9.80
C ILE A 95 -7.71 4.07 -9.59
N ILE A 96 -7.51 5.16 -10.31
CA ILE A 96 -6.24 5.91 -10.26
C ILE A 96 -6.47 7.40 -10.05
N GLU A 97 -5.60 8.01 -9.24
CA GLU A 97 -5.52 9.45 -9.00
C GLU A 97 -4.08 9.91 -9.26
N ARG A 98 -3.89 10.82 -10.22
CA ARG A 98 -2.57 11.36 -10.63
C ARG A 98 -2.25 12.65 -9.88
N VAL A 99 -2.46 12.64 -8.58
CA VAL A 99 -2.33 13.83 -7.73
C VAL A 99 -1.63 13.49 -6.43
N LYS A 100 -1.04 14.50 -5.79
CA LYS A 100 -0.49 14.35 -4.44
C LYS A 100 -1.64 14.06 -3.47
N ALA A 101 -1.42 13.11 -2.57
CA ALA A 101 -2.33 12.82 -1.48
C ALA A 101 -2.38 14.00 -0.51
N ASP A 102 -3.58 14.51 -0.23
CA ASP A 102 -3.82 15.65 0.64
C ASP A 102 -5.17 15.57 1.38
N GLU A 103 -5.47 16.59 2.18
CA GLU A 103 -6.70 16.68 2.97
C GLU A 103 -7.98 16.78 2.13
N THR A 104 -7.89 17.14 0.87
CA THR A 104 -9.05 17.32 -0.01
C THR A 104 -9.46 16.04 -0.71
N ASN A 105 -8.51 15.18 -1.10
CA ASN A 105 -8.76 13.96 -1.88
C ASN A 105 -8.78 12.69 -1.03
N LEU A 106 -7.95 12.57 0.01
CA LEU A 106 -7.86 11.38 0.85
C LEU A 106 -9.15 11.02 1.59
N PRO A 107 -9.95 11.95 2.14
CA PRO A 107 -11.16 11.59 2.89
C PRO A 107 -12.13 10.72 2.10
N ASN A 108 -12.35 11.04 0.83
CA ASN A 108 -13.23 10.27 -0.05
C ASN A 108 -12.63 8.90 -0.43
N LEU A 109 -11.33 8.86 -0.73
CA LEU A 109 -10.65 7.62 -1.07
C LEU A 109 -10.63 6.63 0.10
N ILE A 110 -10.35 7.12 1.33
CA ILE A 110 -10.34 6.31 2.55
C ILE A 110 -11.75 5.78 2.87
N GLU A 111 -12.78 6.61 2.70
CA GLU A 111 -14.17 6.21 2.97
C GLU A 111 -14.62 5.06 2.06
N ASN A 112 -14.17 5.07 0.82
CA ASN A 112 -14.47 4.05 -0.18
C ASN A 112 -13.54 2.83 -0.15
N SER A 113 -12.68 2.72 0.88
CA SER A 113 -11.72 1.63 1.05
C SER A 113 -11.92 0.89 2.36
N ASP A 114 -11.59 -0.39 2.41
CA ASP A 114 -11.67 -1.22 3.61
C ASP A 114 -10.32 -1.27 4.35
N VAL A 115 -9.21 -1.16 3.61
CA VAL A 115 -7.84 -1.13 4.13
C VAL A 115 -7.03 -0.09 3.36
N VAL A 116 -6.19 0.65 4.06
CA VAL A 116 -5.30 1.67 3.50
C VAL A 116 -3.85 1.26 3.70
N LEU A 117 -3.05 1.32 2.64
CA LEU A 117 -1.59 1.13 2.68
C LEU A 117 -0.91 2.48 2.46
N ASP A 118 -0.11 2.89 3.41
CA ASP A 118 0.80 4.02 3.25
C ASP A 118 2.15 3.51 2.72
N CYS A 119 2.38 3.74 1.44
CA CYS A 119 3.62 3.45 0.73
C CYS A 119 4.38 4.75 0.36
N SER A 120 4.02 5.87 1.01
CA SER A 120 4.66 7.16 0.80
C SER A 120 6.00 7.26 1.56
N ASP A 121 6.82 8.22 1.16
CA ASP A 121 8.12 8.51 1.76
C ASP A 121 8.11 9.76 2.67
N LYS A 122 6.96 10.44 2.82
CA LYS A 122 6.84 11.70 3.57
C LYS A 122 6.19 11.51 4.92
N PHE A 123 6.84 12.03 5.96
CA PHE A 123 6.32 12.01 7.32
C PHE A 123 4.94 12.68 7.44
N GLU A 124 4.77 13.85 6.79
CA GLU A 124 3.50 14.56 6.75
C GLU A 124 2.35 13.70 6.20
N THR A 125 2.61 12.92 5.14
CA THR A 125 1.61 12.04 4.54
C THR A 125 1.23 10.91 5.52
N LYS A 126 2.21 10.35 6.25
CA LYS A 126 1.97 9.33 7.27
C LYS A 126 1.09 9.85 8.41
N GLN A 127 1.38 11.04 8.92
CA GLN A 127 0.58 11.68 9.96
C GLN A 127 -0.85 12.00 9.48
N LEU A 128 -0.97 12.50 8.24
CA LEU A 128 -2.27 12.79 7.64
C LEU A 128 -3.12 11.52 7.48
N LEU A 129 -2.55 10.45 6.93
CA LEU A 129 -3.22 9.16 6.79
C LEU A 129 -3.59 8.56 8.14
N ASN A 130 -2.70 8.63 9.14
CA ASN A 130 -2.97 8.19 10.49
C ASN A 130 -4.21 8.88 11.06
N ARG A 131 -4.25 10.21 11.01
CA ARG A 131 -5.37 11.00 11.52
C ARG A 131 -6.68 10.66 10.80
N LEU A 132 -6.67 10.62 9.47
CA LEU A 132 -7.88 10.37 8.67
C LEU A 132 -8.40 8.94 8.83
N CYS A 133 -7.51 7.94 8.76
CA CYS A 133 -7.89 6.53 8.91
C CYS A 133 -8.41 6.24 10.31
N PHE A 134 -7.76 6.81 11.35
CA PHE A 134 -8.22 6.64 12.72
C PHE A 134 -9.62 7.24 12.92
N HIS A 135 -9.85 8.46 12.43
CA HIS A 135 -11.14 9.13 12.51
C HIS A 135 -12.24 8.40 11.72
N LYS A 136 -11.90 7.85 10.55
CA LYS A 136 -12.85 7.09 9.71
C LYS A 136 -12.96 5.60 10.08
N ASN A 137 -12.29 5.18 11.15
CA ASN A 137 -12.28 3.78 11.62
C ASN A 137 -11.83 2.79 10.53
N ARG A 138 -10.77 3.15 9.77
CA ARG A 138 -10.20 2.32 8.70
C ARG A 138 -8.81 1.81 9.08
N PRO A 139 -8.55 0.50 8.92
CA PRO A 139 -7.21 -0.05 9.11
C PRO A 139 -6.21 0.62 8.19
N LEU A 140 -5.06 0.97 8.75
CA LEU A 140 -3.95 1.58 8.06
C LEU A 140 -2.68 0.76 8.30
N ILE A 141 -1.95 0.48 7.23
CA ILE A 141 -0.66 -0.21 7.30
C ILE A 141 0.39 0.78 6.79
N ILE A 142 1.21 1.29 7.70
CA ILE A 142 2.29 2.24 7.40
C ILE A 142 3.57 1.46 7.18
N ALA A 143 4.27 1.79 6.10
CA ALA A 143 5.60 1.23 5.83
C ALA A 143 6.61 2.34 5.53
N SER A 144 7.86 2.09 5.90
CA SER A 144 9.00 2.90 5.50
C SER A 144 10.23 2.00 5.33
N ALA A 145 11.15 2.41 4.46
CA ALA A 145 12.39 1.70 4.25
C ALA A 145 13.50 2.71 3.93
N ILE A 146 14.68 2.46 4.48
CA ILE A 146 15.89 3.25 4.28
C ILE A 146 17.10 2.32 4.31
N GLU A 147 18.06 2.54 3.41
CA GLU A 147 19.24 1.70 3.29
C GLU A 147 18.89 0.20 3.18
N TRP A 148 19.23 -0.58 4.18
CA TRP A 148 19.01 -2.03 4.28
C TRP A 148 17.86 -2.39 5.25
N THR A 149 17.23 -1.40 5.87
CA THR A 149 16.26 -1.60 6.94
C THR A 149 14.89 -1.09 6.52
N GLY A 150 13.87 -1.54 7.25
CA GLY A 150 12.51 -1.03 7.06
C GLY A 150 11.66 -1.23 8.30
N GLN A 151 10.58 -0.50 8.34
CA GLN A 151 9.60 -0.54 9.41
C GLN A 151 8.21 -0.81 8.84
N LEU A 152 7.42 -1.55 9.58
CA LEU A 152 6.02 -1.81 9.30
C LEU A 152 5.22 -1.58 10.58
N GLN A 153 4.17 -0.82 10.48
CA GLN A 153 3.23 -0.60 11.57
C GLN A 153 1.80 -0.81 11.10
N ILE A 154 1.05 -1.58 11.87
CA ILE A 154 -0.36 -1.85 11.61
C ILE A 154 -1.19 -1.09 12.64
N ILE A 155 -2.09 -0.26 12.15
CA ILE A 155 -3.00 0.55 12.95
C ILE A 155 -4.41 0.12 12.59
N ASP A 156 -5.07 -0.58 13.51
CA ASP A 156 -6.46 -0.97 13.34
C ASP A 156 -7.33 -0.29 14.39
N PRO A 157 -7.91 0.88 14.07
CA PRO A 157 -8.70 1.64 15.03
C PRO A 157 -9.99 0.95 15.48
N ARG A 158 -10.37 -0.15 14.84
CA ARG A 158 -11.53 -0.97 15.25
C ARG A 158 -11.22 -1.78 16.52
N GLN A 159 -9.94 -1.89 16.90
CA GLN A 159 -9.50 -2.59 18.09
C GLN A 159 -9.52 -1.66 19.31
N LYS A 160 -9.94 -2.20 20.46
CA LYS A 160 -10.25 -1.44 21.68
C LYS A 160 -9.09 -0.62 22.27
N HIS A 161 -7.84 -0.96 21.96
CA HIS A 161 -6.62 -0.29 22.49
C HIS A 161 -5.60 -0.07 21.36
N ALA A 162 -6.08 0.30 20.16
CA ALA A 162 -5.18 0.55 19.04
C ALA A 162 -4.30 1.77 19.33
N ALA A 163 -2.98 1.56 19.36
CA ALA A 163 -2.04 2.66 19.29
C ALA A 163 -2.04 3.22 17.85
N CYS A 164 -1.99 4.54 17.71
CA CYS A 164 -1.88 5.20 16.42
C CYS A 164 -0.43 5.58 16.11
N TYR A 165 -0.17 6.03 14.88
CA TYR A 165 1.18 6.44 14.47
C TYR A 165 1.73 7.59 15.33
N ALA A 166 0.87 8.55 15.69
CA ALA A 166 1.23 9.66 16.56
C ALA A 166 1.57 9.24 18.01
N CYS A 167 1.20 8.03 18.44
CA CYS A 167 1.62 7.50 19.75
C CYS A 167 3.11 7.15 19.79
N LEU A 168 3.73 6.90 18.64
CA LEU A 168 5.15 6.55 18.50
C LEU A 168 5.98 7.71 17.94
N PHE A 169 5.39 8.53 17.08
CA PHE A 169 6.04 9.61 16.35
C PHE A 169 5.24 10.89 16.55
N ASP A 170 5.77 11.80 17.33
CA ASP A 170 5.12 13.07 17.63
C ASP A 170 4.84 13.86 16.33
N PRO A 171 3.58 14.25 16.04
CA PRO A 171 3.25 15.05 14.86
C PRO A 171 3.98 16.39 14.78
N ASP A 172 4.33 16.97 15.93
CA ASP A 172 5.01 18.25 16.04
C ASP A 172 6.55 18.11 16.00
N GLU A 173 7.05 16.87 15.97
CA GLU A 173 8.48 16.61 15.83
C GLU A 173 8.97 17.13 14.47
N LYS A 174 9.97 18.00 14.50
CA LYS A 174 10.65 18.48 13.29
C LYS A 174 11.49 17.34 12.70
N VAL A 175 10.85 16.37 12.09
CA VAL A 175 11.54 15.37 11.29
C VAL A 175 12.13 16.09 10.09
N ILE A 176 13.45 16.07 9.98
CA ILE A 176 14.10 16.46 8.73
C ILE A 176 13.72 15.36 7.74
N ASP A 177 12.69 15.60 6.93
CA ASP A 177 12.38 14.78 5.77
C ASP A 177 13.59 14.82 4.81
N ALA A 178 14.62 14.07 5.17
CA ALA A 178 15.70 13.84 4.23
C ALA A 178 15.10 13.00 3.10
N PRO A 179 15.08 13.51 1.86
CA PRO A 179 14.51 12.76 0.75
C PRO A 179 15.16 11.37 0.71
N CYS A 180 14.38 10.32 0.47
CA CYS A 180 14.87 8.93 0.39
C CYS A 180 16.10 8.80 -0.54
N GLY A 181 16.28 9.73 -1.46
CA GLY A 181 17.48 9.86 -2.29
C GLY A 181 18.77 10.28 -1.57
N ALA A 182 18.68 10.85 -0.34
CA ALA A 182 19.86 11.34 0.37
C ALA A 182 20.65 10.20 1.05
N PHE A 183 19.99 9.12 1.48
CA PHE A 183 20.63 7.99 2.18
C PHE A 183 20.71 6.72 1.34
N GLY A 184 20.12 6.71 0.15
CA GLY A 184 19.98 5.50 -0.66
C GLY A 184 19.02 4.48 -0.07
N ILE A 185 18.62 3.52 -0.89
CA ILE A 185 17.73 2.43 -0.48
C ILE A 185 18.00 1.20 -1.34
N PHE A 186 18.19 0.05 -0.71
CA PHE A 186 18.40 -1.18 -1.42
C PHE A 186 17.08 -1.81 -1.88
N SER A 187 17.04 -2.27 -3.12
CA SER A 187 15.81 -2.76 -3.77
C SER A 187 15.11 -3.89 -3.01
N THR A 188 15.90 -4.85 -2.48
CA THR A 188 15.33 -5.97 -1.73
C THR A 188 14.78 -5.56 -0.36
N ALA A 189 15.37 -4.56 0.31
CA ALA A 189 14.85 -4.05 1.57
C ALA A 189 13.45 -3.46 1.35
N VAL A 190 13.34 -2.51 0.43
CA VAL A 190 12.03 -1.87 0.17
C VAL A 190 11.01 -2.85 -0.39
N GLY A 191 11.42 -3.78 -1.27
CA GLY A 191 10.54 -4.80 -1.82
C GLY A 191 9.99 -5.74 -0.75
N THR A 192 10.84 -6.19 0.19
CA THR A 192 10.43 -7.05 1.31
C THR A 192 9.40 -6.37 2.21
N ILE A 193 9.60 -5.10 2.55
CA ILE A 193 8.67 -4.35 3.39
C ILE A 193 7.33 -4.16 2.67
N GLY A 194 7.32 -3.85 1.36
CA GLY A 194 6.09 -3.77 0.57
C GLY A 194 5.33 -5.09 0.50
N LEU A 195 6.04 -6.22 0.44
CA LEU A 195 5.44 -7.56 0.51
C LEU A 195 4.84 -7.85 1.88
N LEU A 196 5.52 -7.51 2.97
CA LEU A 196 4.99 -7.65 4.32
C LEU A 196 3.75 -6.79 4.51
N GLN A 197 3.74 -5.57 3.97
CA GLN A 197 2.58 -4.69 3.97
C GLN A 197 1.37 -5.32 3.26
N ALA A 198 1.58 -5.92 2.08
CA ALA A 198 0.55 -6.65 1.35
C ALA A 198 0.05 -7.88 2.13
N ASN A 199 0.95 -8.62 2.78
CA ASN A 199 0.60 -9.78 3.60
C ASN A 199 -0.33 -9.40 4.76
N GLU A 200 -0.03 -8.33 5.49
CA GLU A 200 -0.88 -7.87 6.59
C GLU A 200 -2.23 -7.34 6.09
N ALA A 201 -2.25 -6.66 4.93
CA ALA A 201 -3.49 -6.25 4.28
C ALA A 201 -4.38 -7.45 3.90
N LEU A 202 -3.81 -8.54 3.40
CA LEU A 202 -4.54 -9.76 3.09
C LEU A 202 -5.09 -10.46 4.33
N LYS A 203 -4.36 -10.44 5.46
CA LYS A 203 -4.89 -10.94 6.75
C LYS A 203 -6.12 -10.14 7.17
N ILE A 204 -6.03 -8.80 7.17
CA ILE A 204 -7.16 -7.93 7.51
C ILE A 204 -8.34 -8.19 6.56
N ALA A 205 -8.08 -8.23 5.25
CA ALA A 205 -9.10 -8.47 4.24
C ALA A 205 -9.82 -9.81 4.42
N SER A 206 -9.10 -10.85 4.86
CA SER A 206 -9.68 -12.18 5.11
C SER A 206 -10.38 -12.31 6.46
N GLY A 207 -10.22 -11.33 7.35
CA GLY A 207 -10.72 -11.36 8.73
C GLY A 207 -9.79 -12.09 9.71
N ILE A 208 -8.53 -12.32 9.31
CA ILE A 208 -7.48 -12.85 10.19
C ILE A 208 -6.85 -11.66 10.92
N THR A 209 -6.58 -11.83 12.22
CA THR A 209 -5.88 -10.80 13.01
C THR A 209 -4.47 -10.60 12.46
N PRO A 210 -4.04 -9.37 12.16
CA PRO A 210 -2.66 -9.07 11.79
C PRO A 210 -1.69 -9.35 12.95
N ASN A 211 -0.41 -9.51 12.62
CA ASN A 211 0.61 -9.74 13.65
C ASN A 211 1.13 -8.43 14.21
#